data_446c5ceeb030d54d57ad768abfa6bdaf
#
_entry.id   446c5ceeb030d54d57ad768abfa6bdaf
#
_cell.length_a   1.000
_cell.length_b   1.000
_cell.length_c   1.000
_cell.angle_alpha   90.00
_cell.angle_beta   90.00
_cell.angle_gamma   90.00
#
_symmetry.space_group_name_H-M   'P 1'
#
loop_
_entity.id
_entity.type
_entity.pdbx_description
1 polymer ?
#
loop_
_entity_poly.entity_id
_entity_poly.type
_entity_poly.pdbx_seq_one_letter_code
_entity_poly.pdbx_strand_id
1 'polypeptide(L)'
;MRQIALVAFGGAVGSVLRHLVGLGAARLFGPAFPAGTLAVNLAGSFAMGLLVEVLARRFGGSPDLRLLLATGLLGGFTTFSSFTLDVAALAERGELGLAFIYLAASILLGLGALFAGLALARHLA
;
A
#
# COMPACT_ATOMS: atom_id res chain seq x y z
N MET A 1 18.85 -13.45 -12.14
CA MET A 1 17.83 -13.09 -13.15
C MET A 1 16.41 -13.44 -12.71
N ARG A 2 16.22 -14.64 -12.13
CA ARG A 2 14.89 -15.02 -11.63
C ARG A 2 14.32 -14.03 -10.60
N GLN A 3 15.16 -13.59 -9.66
CA GLN A 3 14.74 -12.65 -8.61
C GLN A 3 14.29 -11.31 -9.19
N ILE A 4 15.05 -10.78 -10.14
CA ILE A 4 14.71 -9.52 -10.82
C ILE A 4 13.41 -9.67 -11.58
N ALA A 5 13.21 -10.79 -12.27
CA ALA A 5 11.98 -11.07 -13.01
C ALA A 5 10.75 -11.13 -12.08
N LEU A 6 10.89 -11.76 -10.91
CA LEU A 6 9.80 -11.83 -9.93
C LEU A 6 9.40 -10.44 -9.43
N VAL A 7 10.38 -9.61 -9.09
CA VAL A 7 10.12 -8.23 -8.64
C VAL A 7 9.51 -7.41 -9.77
N ALA A 8 10.06 -7.54 -10.99
CA ALA A 8 9.56 -6.79 -12.14
C ALA A 8 8.11 -7.14 -12.47
N PHE A 9 7.78 -8.43 -12.51
CA PHE A 9 6.42 -8.88 -12.79
C PHE A 9 5.45 -8.43 -11.69
N GLY A 10 5.80 -8.68 -10.43
CA GLY A 10 4.98 -8.25 -9.30
C GLY A 10 4.79 -6.74 -9.29
N GLY A 11 5.88 -6.00 -9.50
CA GLY A 11 5.84 -4.53 -9.53
C GLY A 11 4.97 -3.99 -10.65
N ALA A 12 5.02 -4.60 -11.83
CA ALA A 12 4.18 -4.22 -12.96
C ALA A 12 2.70 -4.40 -12.62
N VAL A 13 2.34 -5.56 -12.08
CA VAL A 13 0.95 -5.84 -11.67
C VAL A 13 0.51 -4.88 -10.57
N GLY A 14 1.35 -4.70 -9.54
CA GLY A 14 1.02 -3.81 -8.43
C GLY A 14 0.82 -2.37 -8.86
N SER A 15 1.69 -1.86 -9.73
CA SER A 15 1.59 -0.49 -10.24
C SER A 15 0.33 -0.27 -11.08
N VAL A 16 -0.04 -1.26 -11.90
CA VAL A 16 -1.28 -1.20 -12.68
C VAL A 16 -2.50 -1.20 -11.76
N LEU A 17 -2.50 -2.07 -10.74
CA LEU A 17 -3.59 -2.11 -9.78
C LEU A 17 -3.72 -0.77 -9.03
N ARG A 18 -2.59 -0.17 -8.63
CA ARG A 18 -2.59 1.16 -8.00
C ARG A 18 -3.22 2.20 -8.92
N HIS A 19 -2.86 2.19 -10.18
CA HIS A 19 -3.43 3.11 -11.16
C HIS A 19 -4.95 2.95 -11.27
N LEU A 20 -5.44 1.71 -11.33
CA LEU A 20 -6.87 1.42 -11.43
C LEU A 20 -7.63 1.89 -10.19
N VAL A 21 -7.07 1.65 -8.99
CA VAL A 21 -7.68 2.17 -7.75
C VAL A 21 -7.73 3.69 -7.77
N GLY A 22 -6.66 4.33 -8.26
CA GLY A 22 -6.62 5.79 -8.39
C GLY A 22 -7.71 6.33 -9.31
N LEU A 23 -7.93 5.67 -10.44
CA LEU A 23 -9.02 6.05 -11.36
C LEU A 23 -10.39 5.90 -10.70
N GLY A 24 -10.62 4.78 -10.02
CA GLY A 24 -11.87 4.53 -9.31
C GLY A 24 -12.12 5.54 -8.20
N ALA A 25 -11.10 5.85 -7.41
CA ALA A 25 -11.21 6.81 -6.32
C ALA A 25 -11.50 8.22 -6.86
N ALA A 26 -10.86 8.61 -7.95
CA ALA A 26 -11.10 9.92 -8.58
C ALA A 26 -12.55 10.04 -9.05
N ARG A 27 -13.12 8.98 -9.60
CA ARG A 27 -14.52 8.96 -10.03
C ARG A 27 -15.50 9.04 -8.86
N LEU A 28 -15.18 8.36 -7.75
CA LEU A 28 -16.07 8.30 -6.59
C LEU A 28 -15.97 9.54 -5.70
N PHE A 29 -14.77 10.04 -5.47
CA PHE A 29 -14.50 11.09 -4.48
C PHE A 29 -14.04 12.42 -5.07
N GLY A 30 -13.74 12.46 -6.38
CA GLY A 30 -13.23 13.65 -7.04
C GLY A 30 -11.77 13.94 -6.67
N PRO A 31 -11.23 15.11 -7.11
CA PRO A 31 -9.82 15.44 -6.95
C PRO A 31 -9.46 16.15 -5.64
N ALA A 32 -10.45 16.47 -4.81
CA ALA A 32 -10.23 17.33 -3.63
C ALA A 32 -9.38 16.66 -2.55
N PHE A 33 -9.57 15.34 -2.37
CA PHE A 33 -8.83 14.55 -1.38
C PHE A 33 -8.17 13.36 -2.06
N PRO A 34 -6.90 13.02 -1.69
CA PRO A 34 -6.17 11.91 -2.33
C PRO A 34 -6.62 10.54 -1.79
N ALA A 35 -7.89 10.21 -2.02
CA ALA A 35 -8.50 8.98 -1.52
C ALA A 35 -7.87 7.72 -2.11
N GLY A 36 -7.44 7.77 -3.38
CA GLY A 36 -6.82 6.63 -4.05
C GLY A 36 -5.51 6.23 -3.42
N THR A 37 -4.63 7.20 -3.16
CA THR A 37 -3.34 6.96 -2.50
C THR A 37 -3.56 6.42 -1.09
N LEU A 38 -4.48 7.01 -0.34
CA LEU A 38 -4.80 6.54 1.00
C LEU A 38 -5.30 5.08 0.95
N ALA A 39 -6.21 4.79 0.03
CA ALA A 39 -6.79 3.44 -0.10
C ALA A 39 -5.73 2.39 -0.43
N VAL A 40 -4.84 2.63 -1.41
CA VAL A 40 -3.81 1.65 -1.76
C VAL A 40 -2.81 1.47 -0.63
N ASN A 41 -2.45 2.54 0.07
CA ASN A 41 -1.48 2.44 1.15
C ASN A 41 -2.06 1.71 2.36
N LEU A 42 -3.32 1.94 2.70
CA LEU A 42 -3.99 1.22 3.80
C LEU A 42 -4.21 -0.26 3.44
N ALA A 43 -4.78 -0.51 2.27
CA ALA A 43 -5.02 -1.88 1.80
C ALA A 43 -3.71 -2.65 1.65
N GLY A 44 -2.70 -2.00 1.08
CA GLY A 44 -1.37 -2.59 0.91
C GLY A 44 -0.68 -2.87 2.24
N SER A 45 -0.80 -1.98 3.21
CA SER A 45 -0.23 -2.19 4.55
C SER A 45 -0.90 -3.37 5.25
N PHE A 46 -2.22 -3.47 5.18
CA PHE A 46 -2.95 -4.62 5.72
C PHE A 46 -2.50 -5.91 5.03
N ALA A 47 -2.46 -5.91 3.71
CA ALA A 47 -2.03 -7.06 2.93
C ALA A 47 -0.58 -7.44 3.23
N MET A 48 0.30 -6.47 3.45
CA MET A 48 1.69 -6.73 3.81
C MET A 48 1.79 -7.45 5.16
N GLY A 49 1.06 -6.97 6.17
CA GLY A 49 1.03 -7.62 7.48
C GLY A 49 0.53 -9.05 7.39
N LEU A 50 -0.55 -9.26 6.65
CA LEU A 50 -1.11 -10.58 6.42
C LEU A 50 -0.10 -11.49 5.71
N LEU A 51 0.50 -10.99 4.63
CA LEU A 51 1.40 -11.75 3.77
C LEU A 51 2.66 -12.22 4.50
N VAL A 52 3.34 -11.33 5.22
CA VAL A 52 4.62 -11.70 5.85
C VAL A 52 4.43 -12.79 6.90
N GLU A 53 3.33 -12.75 7.63
CA GLU A 53 3.02 -13.76 8.64
C GLU A 53 2.62 -15.09 8.00
N VAL A 54 1.79 -15.05 6.95
CA VAL A 54 1.38 -16.25 6.21
C VAL A 54 2.58 -16.92 5.56
N LEU A 55 3.45 -16.15 4.93
CA LEU A 55 4.68 -16.70 4.31
C LEU A 55 5.56 -17.40 5.34
N ALA A 56 5.73 -16.79 6.52
CA ALA A 56 6.56 -17.37 7.57
C ALA A 56 5.96 -18.66 8.11
N ARG A 57 4.66 -18.71 8.29
CA ARG A 57 3.99 -19.85 8.94
C ARG A 57 3.64 -20.99 7.99
N ARG A 58 3.29 -20.69 6.75
CA ARG A 58 2.76 -21.69 5.82
C ARG A 58 3.70 -22.03 4.68
N PHE A 59 4.56 -21.12 4.29
CA PHE A 59 5.40 -21.30 3.11
C PHE A 59 6.89 -21.31 3.43
N GLY A 60 7.24 -21.52 4.70
CA GLY A 60 8.64 -21.63 5.12
C GLY A 60 9.47 -20.36 4.88
N GLY A 61 8.81 -19.20 4.77
CA GLY A 61 9.49 -17.95 4.50
C GLY A 61 10.06 -17.85 3.10
N SER A 62 9.41 -18.49 2.11
CA SER A 62 9.90 -18.56 0.73
C SER A 62 10.45 -17.23 0.22
N PRO A 63 11.74 -17.17 -0.15
CA PRO A 63 12.31 -15.92 -0.71
C PRO A 63 11.67 -15.51 -2.03
N ASP A 64 11.33 -16.45 -2.89
CA ASP A 64 10.71 -16.16 -4.18
C ASP A 64 9.32 -15.55 -4.03
N LEU A 65 8.49 -16.12 -3.16
CA LEU A 65 7.16 -15.58 -2.89
C LEU A 65 7.24 -14.20 -2.25
N ARG A 66 8.21 -13.99 -1.36
CA ARG A 66 8.42 -12.68 -0.75
C ARG A 66 8.80 -11.63 -1.78
N LEU A 67 9.69 -11.98 -2.71
CA LEU A 67 10.10 -11.05 -3.77
C LEU A 67 8.94 -10.73 -4.71
N LEU A 68 8.18 -11.74 -5.11
CA LEU A 68 7.05 -11.56 -6.03
C LEU A 68 5.94 -10.75 -5.39
N LEU A 69 5.52 -11.12 -4.19
CA LEU A 69 4.30 -10.58 -3.56
C LEU A 69 4.58 -9.37 -2.68
N ALA A 70 5.62 -9.39 -1.85
CA ALA A 70 5.90 -8.27 -0.97
C ALA A 70 6.67 -7.16 -1.68
N THR A 71 7.87 -7.47 -2.16
CA THR A 71 8.73 -6.47 -2.82
C THR A 71 8.12 -6.01 -4.14
N GLY A 72 7.63 -6.95 -4.94
CA GLY A 72 7.07 -6.67 -6.26
C GLY A 72 5.65 -6.14 -6.18
N LEU A 73 4.69 -7.02 -5.93
CA LEU A 73 3.26 -6.69 -6.01
C LEU A 73 2.87 -5.58 -5.04
N LEU A 74 3.07 -5.78 -3.75
CA LEU A 74 2.68 -4.79 -2.75
C LEU A 74 3.58 -3.56 -2.78
N GLY A 75 4.87 -3.74 -3.10
CA GLY A 75 5.79 -2.62 -3.28
C GLY A 75 5.38 -1.70 -4.42
N GLY A 76 4.88 -2.26 -5.53
CA GLY A 76 4.36 -1.47 -6.65
C GLY A 76 2.96 -0.91 -6.38
N PHE A 77 2.17 -1.61 -5.59
CA PHE A 77 0.80 -1.20 -5.27
C PHE A 77 0.76 0.00 -4.31
N THR A 78 1.63 0.04 -3.31
CA THR A 78 1.72 1.14 -2.34
C THR A 78 2.69 2.21 -2.83
N THR A 79 2.59 3.43 -2.28
CA THR A 79 3.45 4.51 -2.73
C THR A 79 3.69 5.56 -1.66
N PHE A 80 4.95 5.77 -1.34
CA PHE A 80 5.35 6.85 -0.45
C PHE A 80 5.50 8.18 -1.21
N SER A 81 6.04 8.14 -2.42
CA SER A 81 6.29 9.37 -3.19
C SER A 81 4.99 10.09 -3.60
N SER A 82 3.98 9.34 -4.01
CA SER A 82 2.67 9.94 -4.30
C SER A 82 2.03 10.51 -3.03
N PHE A 83 2.20 9.83 -1.91
CA PHE A 83 1.72 10.31 -0.62
C PHE A 83 2.38 11.66 -0.25
N THR A 84 3.71 11.77 -0.34
CA THR A 84 4.40 13.02 -0.03
C THR A 84 4.01 14.14 -0.99
N LEU A 85 3.86 13.82 -2.27
CA LEU A 85 3.39 14.79 -3.25
C LEU A 85 1.98 15.29 -2.92
N ASP A 86 1.09 14.39 -2.53
CA ASP A 86 -0.28 14.75 -2.14
C ASP A 86 -0.31 15.68 -0.94
N VAL A 87 0.53 15.41 0.08
CA VAL A 87 0.64 16.28 1.25
C VAL A 87 1.10 17.68 0.84
N ALA A 88 2.13 17.74 0.00
CA ALA A 88 2.64 19.03 -0.49
C ALA A 88 1.58 19.77 -1.30
N ALA A 89 0.85 19.08 -2.17
CA ALA A 89 -0.19 19.68 -2.98
C ALA A 89 -1.32 20.27 -2.13
N LEU A 90 -1.74 19.56 -1.09
CA LEU A 90 -2.76 20.05 -0.15
C LEU A 90 -2.27 21.30 0.59
N ALA A 91 -1.02 21.28 1.03
CA ALA A 91 -0.43 22.41 1.73
C ALA A 91 -0.32 23.63 0.80
N GLU A 92 0.11 23.43 -0.44
CA GLU A 92 0.24 24.53 -1.42
C GLU A 92 -1.10 25.13 -1.82
N ARG A 93 -2.18 24.35 -1.78
CA ARG A 93 -3.53 24.87 -2.01
C ARG A 93 -4.10 25.62 -0.80
N GLY A 94 -3.32 25.75 0.28
CA GLY A 94 -3.78 26.41 1.50
C GLY A 94 -4.62 25.52 2.41
N GLU A 95 -4.69 24.23 2.15
CA GLU A 95 -5.47 23.26 2.93
C GLU A 95 -4.61 22.54 3.95
N LEU A 96 -3.99 23.33 4.85
CA LEU A 96 -3.06 22.79 5.85
C LEU A 96 -3.73 21.80 6.81
N GLY A 97 -4.97 22.08 7.22
CA GLY A 97 -5.71 21.18 8.10
C GLY A 97 -5.93 19.81 7.45
N LEU A 98 -6.34 19.83 6.18
CA LEU A 98 -6.56 18.59 5.43
C LEU A 98 -5.25 17.85 5.17
N ALA A 99 -4.15 18.58 4.92
CA ALA A 99 -2.83 18.00 4.78
C ALA A 99 -2.42 17.25 6.05
N PHE A 100 -2.63 17.84 7.22
CA PHE A 100 -2.34 17.19 8.51
C PHE A 100 -3.21 15.97 8.76
N ILE A 101 -4.51 16.05 8.45
CA ILE A 101 -5.42 14.91 8.60
C ILE A 101 -4.98 13.76 7.70
N TYR A 102 -4.66 14.06 6.45
CA TYR A 102 -4.19 13.05 5.51
C TYR A 102 -2.88 12.41 5.97
N LEU A 103 -1.93 13.22 6.42
CA LEU A 103 -0.65 12.76 6.96
C LEU A 103 -0.87 11.83 8.16
N ALA A 104 -1.62 12.30 9.15
CA ALA A 104 -1.88 11.56 10.37
C ALA A 104 -2.66 10.27 10.09
N ALA A 105 -3.70 10.34 9.26
CA ALA A 105 -4.50 9.18 8.89
C ALA A 105 -3.64 8.14 8.17
N SER A 106 -2.79 8.57 7.22
CA SER A 106 -1.92 7.66 6.48
C SER A 106 -0.96 6.92 7.41
N ILE A 107 -0.33 7.62 8.35
CA ILE A 107 0.65 7.01 9.26
C ILE A 107 -0.06 6.12 10.28
N LEU A 108 -1.06 6.64 10.98
CA LEU A 108 -1.71 5.93 12.07
C LEU A 108 -2.55 4.75 11.56
N LEU A 109 -3.36 4.98 10.55
CA LEU A 109 -4.19 3.91 9.98
C LEU A 109 -3.36 2.92 9.18
N GLY A 110 -2.27 3.38 8.55
CA GLY A 110 -1.34 2.50 7.85
C GLY A 110 -0.66 1.52 8.80
N LEU A 111 -0.12 2.03 9.92
CA LEU A 111 0.46 1.17 10.96
C LEU A 111 -0.59 0.26 11.58
N GLY A 112 -1.76 0.81 11.88
CA GLY A 112 -2.88 0.01 12.41
C GLY A 112 -3.30 -1.10 11.45
N ALA A 113 -3.36 -0.80 10.16
CA ALA A 113 -3.69 -1.79 9.12
C ALA A 113 -2.64 -2.90 9.06
N LEU A 114 -1.35 -2.55 9.14
CA LEU A 114 -0.28 -3.54 9.15
C LEU A 114 -0.42 -4.48 10.35
N PHE A 115 -0.57 -3.93 11.54
CA PHE A 115 -0.74 -4.74 12.75
C PHE A 115 -2.02 -5.56 12.72
N ALA A 116 -3.09 -5.04 12.14
CA ALA A 116 -4.33 -5.80 11.96
C ALA A 116 -4.11 -7.00 11.03
N GLY A 117 -3.37 -6.81 9.94
CA GLY A 117 -3.00 -7.89 9.03
C GLY A 117 -2.17 -8.96 9.71
N LEU A 118 -1.16 -8.55 10.49
CA LEU A 118 -0.34 -9.47 11.29
C LEU A 118 -1.21 -10.27 12.26
N ALA A 119 -2.08 -9.59 13.00
CA ALA A 119 -2.94 -10.22 13.99
C ALA A 119 -3.90 -11.20 13.36
N LEU A 120 -4.51 -10.83 12.24
CA LEU A 120 -5.43 -11.72 11.52
C LEU A 120 -4.72 -12.97 11.04
N ALA A 121 -3.54 -12.84 10.45
CA ALA A 121 -2.77 -13.98 9.98
C ALA A 121 -2.39 -14.91 11.13
N ARG A 122 -1.99 -14.35 12.27
CA ARG A 122 -1.65 -15.14 13.46
C ARG A 122 -2.83 -15.90 13.99
N HIS A 123 -4.02 -15.32 13.89
CA HIS A 123 -5.24 -15.94 14.35
C HIS A 123 -5.70 -17.07 13.41
N LEU A 124 -5.53 -16.87 12.10
CA LEU A 124 -5.95 -17.84 11.09
C LEU A 124 -4.90 -18.94 10.83
N ALA A 125 -3.65 -18.61 10.97
CA ALA A 125 -2.55 -19.56 10.76
C ALA A 125 -2.18 -20.24 12.05
#